data_3134e4ce790c5244c7c30179b4253328
#
_entry.id   3134e4ce790c5244c7c30179b4253328
#
_cell.length_a   1.000
_cell.length_b   1.000
_cell.length_c   1.000
_cell.angle_alpha   90.00
_cell.angle_beta   90.00
_cell.angle_gamma   90.00
#
_symmetry.space_group_name_H-M   'P 1'
#
loop_
_entity.id
_entity.type
_entity.pdbx_description
1 polymer ?
#
loop_
_entity_poly.entity_id
_entity_poly.type
_entity_poly.pdbx_seq_one_letter_code
_entity_poly.pdbx_strand_id
1 'polypeptide(L)'
;MAKTLLNQTSFAAGEISPALLGRVDRDIYLNGAARLRNVYVAPLGGIKRRPGSKYVATTTTSQQGRLVSFQFNIDQTYLLAFTPGELKVYEDDVLQATVTTNLSTLTADIINSMDYIQSLDTVILIHPDLPPLKIVRSSSTSWAASALTLSNIPTFDFGDGAEAVWSATRGWPRSAAFFQQRLWFGGSRSRPSTIWGSKLAGFFNFDLGSGNDDDAIEATIDDDEVNAIESVFGGRTLQIFSQAAEYFAPIISTQTLTPGNFKLERATRHGISRIRPISSDGATIFVEQSGQIVREYLFLDIEQSYVSDDISAVSEHIIKNPTRIALQKAQTRLSGEYSYYCNSDGTIAVLNRKRSQSFIAWSLWETAGAYEDLVVVGNSVYVIVKRTIDSSVVRYIEKFDYAYYTDAGKLLSNDTDTASWSGLGHLEGAAVSIRSQDGYPLLQNAVSSGAITTESLQGSIEVGLPWTPLIRSLPPTDPRAGILGERVRLVRANFNLLNSNNFTVTTKRGEEIKVSLSRFGDVTLNQVPEKFTGWKPVPLRGFDRQPYFEITQPNPVDLDLLSMTLEVSV
;
A
#
# COMPACT_ATOMS: atom_id res chain seq x y z
N MET A 1 5.52 -24.24 41.42
CA MET A 1 5.72 -23.17 40.45
C MET A 1 4.47 -22.29 40.43
N ALA A 2 4.64 -20.99 40.68
CA ALA A 2 3.52 -20.06 40.60
C ALA A 2 3.08 -19.89 39.16
N LYS A 3 1.78 -19.88 38.93
CA LYS A 3 1.18 -19.63 37.62
C LYS A 3 0.83 -18.16 37.54
N THR A 4 1.22 -17.51 36.46
CA THR A 4 0.91 -16.10 36.18
C THR A 4 0.07 -16.01 34.92
N LEU A 5 -0.96 -15.15 34.95
CA LEU A 5 -1.78 -14.84 33.78
C LEU A 5 -1.32 -13.50 33.18
N LEU A 6 -1.00 -13.51 31.91
CA LEU A 6 -0.59 -12.33 31.14
C LEU A 6 -1.66 -12.04 30.09
N ASN A 7 -2.26 -10.86 30.17
CA ASN A 7 -3.32 -10.48 29.25
C ASN A 7 -2.75 -9.59 28.14
N GLN A 8 -3.02 -9.96 26.90
CA GLN A 8 -2.83 -9.11 25.73
C GLN A 8 -4.20 -8.75 25.17
N THR A 9 -4.66 -7.55 25.48
CA THR A 9 -6.01 -7.09 25.15
C THR A 9 -6.09 -6.42 23.77
N SER A 10 -4.94 -6.09 23.17
CA SER A 10 -4.85 -5.40 21.90
C SER A 10 -3.56 -5.74 21.17
N PHE A 11 -3.54 -5.54 19.86
CA PHE A 11 -2.36 -5.61 19.01
C PHE A 11 -2.09 -4.24 18.33
N ALA A 12 -2.45 -3.17 19.00
CA ALA A 12 -2.42 -1.81 18.49
C ALA A 12 -1.02 -1.30 18.11
N ALA A 13 0.05 -1.95 18.62
CA ALA A 13 1.42 -1.65 18.22
C ALA A 13 1.88 -2.40 16.95
N GLY A 14 1.05 -3.33 16.42
CA GLY A 14 1.39 -4.10 15.23
C GLY A 14 2.60 -5.02 15.40
N GLU A 15 3.31 -5.26 14.31
CA GLU A 15 4.58 -6.01 14.33
C GLU A 15 5.70 -5.10 14.82
N ILE A 16 6.39 -5.46 15.89
CA ILE A 16 7.47 -4.67 16.46
C ILE A 16 8.84 -5.18 16.02
N SER A 17 9.79 -4.26 15.93
CA SER A 17 11.18 -4.57 15.57
C SER A 17 11.82 -5.55 16.56
N PRO A 18 12.58 -6.56 16.08
CA PRO A 18 13.38 -7.42 16.93
C PRO A 18 14.33 -6.66 17.89
N ALA A 19 14.74 -5.44 17.55
CA ALA A 19 15.56 -4.58 18.40
C ALA A 19 14.84 -4.16 19.69
N LEU A 20 13.50 -4.20 19.69
CA LEU A 20 12.68 -3.86 20.86
C LEU A 20 12.42 -5.03 21.80
N LEU A 21 12.90 -6.25 21.52
CA LEU A 21 12.66 -7.43 22.36
C LEU A 21 13.22 -7.31 23.78
N GLY A 22 14.21 -6.44 24.02
CA GLY A 22 14.73 -6.12 25.34
C GLY A 22 13.97 -5.01 26.09
N ARG A 23 13.05 -4.29 25.41
CA ARG A 23 12.35 -3.11 25.96
C ARG A 23 10.95 -3.48 26.46
N VAL A 24 10.92 -4.44 27.38
CA VAL A 24 9.69 -4.96 28.00
C VAL A 24 9.02 -3.94 28.95
N ASP A 25 9.71 -2.86 29.27
CA ASP A 25 9.24 -1.73 30.06
C ASP A 25 8.22 -0.84 29.31
N ARG A 26 8.12 -0.99 27.99
CA ARG A 26 7.24 -0.15 27.18
C ARG A 26 5.89 -0.83 26.90
N ASP A 27 4.81 -0.05 26.99
CA ASP A 27 3.44 -0.52 26.67
C ASP A 27 3.29 -1.08 25.24
N ILE A 28 4.13 -0.59 24.32
CA ILE A 28 4.21 -1.09 22.94
C ILE A 28 4.51 -2.59 22.90
N TYR A 29 5.36 -3.09 23.81
CA TYR A 29 5.68 -4.52 23.89
C TYR A 29 4.45 -5.35 24.27
N LEU A 30 3.63 -4.87 25.20
CA LEU A 30 2.43 -5.58 25.66
C LEU A 30 1.31 -5.61 24.60
N ASN A 31 1.32 -4.65 23.66
CA ASN A 31 0.32 -4.50 22.62
C ASN A 31 0.85 -4.83 21.20
N GLY A 32 2.01 -5.45 21.10
CA GLY A 32 2.66 -5.82 19.83
C GLY A 32 2.66 -7.31 19.54
N ALA A 33 3.11 -7.67 18.36
CA ALA A 33 3.41 -9.04 17.94
C ALA A 33 4.83 -9.11 17.37
N ALA A 34 5.47 -10.29 17.47
CA ALA A 34 6.80 -10.49 16.89
C ALA A 34 6.76 -10.64 15.36
N ARG A 35 5.65 -11.14 14.80
CA ARG A 35 5.38 -11.22 13.36
C ARG A 35 3.91 -11.16 13.05
N LEU A 36 3.56 -10.36 12.06
CA LEU A 36 2.22 -10.26 11.48
C LEU A 36 2.34 -10.37 9.96
N ARG A 37 2.01 -11.56 9.43
CA ARG A 37 2.05 -11.81 7.97
C ARG A 37 0.67 -12.10 7.45
N ASN A 38 0.31 -11.45 6.34
CA ASN A 38 -0.98 -11.64 5.67
C ASN A 38 -2.19 -11.40 6.59
N VAL A 39 -2.02 -10.49 7.53
CA VAL A 39 -3.05 -10.00 8.44
C VAL A 39 -3.01 -8.48 8.49
N TYR A 40 -4.04 -7.86 8.99
CA TYR A 40 -4.06 -6.44 9.33
C TYR A 40 -4.60 -6.25 10.73
N VAL A 41 -4.16 -5.20 11.39
CA VAL A 41 -4.65 -4.83 12.71
C VAL A 41 -5.84 -3.89 12.53
N ALA A 42 -6.97 -4.26 13.10
CA ALA A 42 -8.18 -3.44 13.07
C ALA A 42 -8.03 -2.23 14.02
N PRO A 43 -8.73 -1.11 13.79
CA PRO A 43 -8.63 0.09 14.63
C PRO A 43 -8.97 -0.12 16.12
N LEU A 44 -9.70 -1.20 16.43
CA LEU A 44 -10.03 -1.60 17.80
C LEU A 44 -8.99 -2.55 18.42
N GLY A 45 -7.88 -2.81 17.72
CA GLY A 45 -6.76 -3.59 18.24
C GLY A 45 -6.81 -5.09 17.95
N GLY A 46 -7.87 -5.62 17.35
CA GLY A 46 -7.94 -7.04 16.92
C GLY A 46 -7.14 -7.27 15.63
N ILE A 47 -6.76 -8.53 15.38
CA ILE A 47 -6.06 -8.96 14.17
C ILE A 47 -7.04 -9.73 13.29
N LYS A 48 -7.08 -9.36 11.99
CA LYS A 48 -7.87 -10.03 10.97
C LYS A 48 -6.98 -10.49 9.83
N ARG A 49 -7.37 -11.61 9.18
CA ARG A 49 -6.72 -12.01 7.93
C ARG A 49 -6.92 -10.94 6.86
N ARG A 50 -5.95 -10.76 5.94
CA ARG A 50 -6.12 -9.89 4.79
C ARG A 50 -7.18 -10.42 3.82
N PRO A 51 -7.76 -9.57 2.97
CA PRO A 51 -8.54 -10.04 1.84
C PRO A 51 -7.67 -10.85 0.88
N GLY A 52 -8.28 -11.75 0.13
CA GLY A 52 -7.67 -12.34 -1.05
C GLY A 52 -7.62 -11.33 -2.20
N SER A 53 -7.07 -11.74 -3.34
CA SER A 53 -7.06 -10.91 -4.55
C SER A 53 -7.81 -11.58 -5.69
N LYS A 54 -8.71 -10.82 -6.31
CA LYS A 54 -9.40 -11.17 -7.54
C LYS A 54 -8.45 -10.99 -8.73
N TYR A 55 -8.34 -11.97 -9.59
CA TYR A 55 -7.69 -11.80 -10.90
C TYR A 55 -8.54 -10.89 -11.80
N VAL A 56 -7.94 -9.83 -12.32
CA VAL A 56 -8.59 -8.89 -13.25
C VAL A 56 -8.09 -9.12 -14.67
N ALA A 57 -6.79 -9.05 -14.89
CA ALA A 57 -6.21 -9.19 -16.21
C ALA A 57 -4.73 -9.60 -16.16
N THR A 58 -4.23 -10.08 -17.29
CA THR A 58 -2.79 -10.22 -17.53
C THR A 58 -2.27 -8.99 -18.28
N THR A 59 -1.12 -8.45 -17.88
CA THR A 59 -0.46 -7.36 -18.62
C THR A 59 0.03 -7.86 -19.97
N THR A 60 0.04 -6.97 -20.97
CA THR A 60 0.37 -7.33 -22.36
C THR A 60 1.84 -7.72 -22.53
N THR A 61 2.72 -7.18 -21.71
CA THR A 61 4.17 -7.40 -21.81
C THR A 61 4.71 -8.11 -20.57
N SER A 62 5.83 -8.81 -20.72
CA SER A 62 6.60 -9.36 -19.60
C SER A 62 7.32 -8.28 -18.78
N GLN A 63 7.24 -7.02 -19.19
CA GLN A 63 7.89 -5.89 -18.51
C GLN A 63 7.02 -5.35 -17.39
N GLN A 64 7.65 -4.68 -16.45
CA GLN A 64 6.97 -4.01 -15.34
C GLN A 64 6.04 -2.92 -15.88
N GLY A 65 4.83 -2.86 -15.33
CA GLY A 65 3.84 -1.83 -15.61
C GLY A 65 3.61 -0.92 -14.41
N ARG A 66 2.76 0.08 -14.60
CA ARG A 66 2.32 0.99 -13.54
C ARG A 66 0.83 1.23 -13.58
N LEU A 67 0.23 1.25 -12.40
CA LEU A 67 -1.16 1.56 -12.18
C LEU A 67 -1.33 3.02 -11.77
N VAL A 68 -2.32 3.68 -12.36
CA VAL A 68 -2.70 5.06 -12.04
C VAL A 68 -4.19 5.13 -11.82
N SER A 69 -4.60 5.80 -10.76
CA SER A 69 -6.01 6.06 -10.48
C SER A 69 -6.50 7.26 -11.27
N PHE A 70 -7.69 7.13 -11.85
CA PHE A 70 -8.40 8.22 -12.47
C PHE A 70 -9.82 8.29 -11.92
N GLN A 71 -10.19 9.44 -11.40
CA GLN A 71 -11.53 9.66 -10.86
C GLN A 71 -12.20 10.79 -11.61
N PHE A 72 -13.20 10.47 -12.45
CA PHE A 72 -13.98 11.47 -13.16
C PHE A 72 -15.07 12.07 -12.25
N ASN A 73 -15.76 11.22 -11.50
CA ASN A 73 -16.72 11.59 -10.47
C ASN A 73 -16.75 10.49 -9.38
N ILE A 74 -17.69 10.56 -8.46
CA ILE A 74 -17.81 9.60 -7.35
C ILE A 74 -18.16 8.19 -7.86
N ASP A 75 -18.97 8.09 -8.91
CA ASP A 75 -19.48 6.82 -9.44
C ASP A 75 -18.61 6.26 -10.58
N GLN A 76 -17.83 7.11 -11.24
CA GLN A 76 -16.98 6.75 -12.38
C GLN A 76 -15.50 6.89 -12.03
N THR A 77 -14.91 5.77 -11.70
CA THR A 77 -13.49 5.65 -11.39
C THR A 77 -12.85 4.63 -12.33
N TYR A 78 -11.65 4.93 -12.80
CA TYR A 78 -10.95 4.11 -13.77
C TYR A 78 -9.56 3.72 -13.24
N LEU A 79 -9.18 2.50 -13.56
CA LEU A 79 -7.82 2.02 -13.42
C LEU A 79 -7.09 2.21 -14.75
N LEU A 80 -6.05 3.01 -14.76
CA LEU A 80 -5.17 3.20 -15.90
C LEU A 80 -3.94 2.30 -15.72
N ALA A 81 -3.78 1.28 -16.53
CA ALA A 81 -2.66 0.36 -16.51
C ALA A 81 -1.70 0.67 -17.65
N PHE A 82 -0.57 1.27 -17.30
CA PHE A 82 0.50 1.60 -18.26
C PHE A 82 1.47 0.43 -18.36
N THR A 83 1.78 0.06 -19.59
CA THR A 83 2.89 -0.82 -19.96
C THR A 83 3.68 -0.14 -21.09
N PRO A 84 4.93 -0.52 -21.38
CA PRO A 84 5.71 0.12 -22.43
C PRO A 84 4.94 0.23 -23.75
N GLY A 85 4.70 1.48 -24.19
CA GLY A 85 3.99 1.79 -25.41
C GLY A 85 2.47 1.60 -25.40
N GLU A 86 1.86 1.21 -24.28
CA GLU A 86 0.43 0.91 -24.20
C GLU A 86 -0.19 1.41 -22.88
N LEU A 87 -1.42 1.87 -22.97
CA LEU A 87 -2.30 2.15 -21.84
C LEU A 87 -3.59 1.34 -22.00
N LYS A 88 -3.93 0.55 -20.99
CA LYS A 88 -5.24 -0.10 -20.85
C LYS A 88 -6.05 0.59 -19.76
N VAL A 89 -7.31 0.84 -20.07
CA VAL A 89 -8.25 1.52 -19.16
C VAL A 89 -9.31 0.52 -18.72
N TYR A 90 -9.47 0.37 -17.43
CA TYR A 90 -10.48 -0.52 -16.83
C TYR A 90 -11.47 0.31 -15.99
N GLU A 91 -12.74 -0.04 -16.09
CA GLU A 91 -13.84 0.42 -15.23
C GLU A 91 -14.51 -0.81 -14.64
N ASP A 92 -14.64 -0.88 -13.33
CA ASP A 92 -15.23 -2.03 -12.60
C ASP A 92 -14.65 -3.40 -13.01
N ASP A 93 -13.33 -3.46 -13.15
CA ASP A 93 -12.56 -4.66 -13.55
C ASP A 93 -12.76 -5.08 -15.03
N VAL A 94 -13.46 -4.27 -15.83
CA VAL A 94 -13.71 -4.52 -17.27
C VAL A 94 -12.88 -3.59 -18.13
N LEU A 95 -12.18 -4.14 -19.14
CA LEU A 95 -11.41 -3.36 -20.10
C LEU A 95 -12.34 -2.48 -20.95
N GLN A 96 -12.17 -1.18 -20.89
CA GLN A 96 -12.96 -0.19 -21.64
C GLN A 96 -12.24 0.31 -22.90
N ALA A 97 -10.93 0.56 -22.80
CA ALA A 97 -10.15 1.11 -23.90
C ALA A 97 -8.69 0.64 -23.85
N THR A 98 -8.08 0.62 -25.03
CA THR A 98 -6.63 0.44 -25.21
C THR A 98 -6.10 1.59 -26.06
N VAL A 99 -5.09 2.31 -25.56
CA VAL A 99 -4.45 3.44 -26.24
C VAL A 99 -2.99 3.07 -26.49
N THR A 100 -2.54 3.18 -27.73
CA THR A 100 -1.14 2.96 -28.14
C THR A 100 -0.55 4.18 -28.85
N THR A 101 -1.42 5.04 -29.38
CA THR A 101 -1.00 6.25 -30.13
C THR A 101 -0.33 7.23 -29.18
N ASN A 102 0.81 7.79 -29.59
CA ASN A 102 1.62 8.76 -28.85
C ASN A 102 2.23 8.23 -27.53
N LEU A 103 2.25 6.92 -27.31
CA LEU A 103 2.80 6.31 -26.11
C LEU A 103 4.11 5.54 -26.37
N SER A 104 4.62 5.51 -27.59
CA SER A 104 5.84 4.78 -27.99
C SER A 104 7.10 5.23 -27.23
N THR A 105 7.10 6.44 -26.69
CA THR A 105 8.20 6.99 -25.86
C THR A 105 8.15 6.52 -24.40
N LEU A 106 7.03 5.94 -23.95
CA LEU A 106 6.89 5.42 -22.61
C LEU A 106 7.63 4.10 -22.47
N THR A 107 8.88 4.16 -22.04
CA THR A 107 9.68 2.99 -21.67
C THR A 107 9.32 2.51 -20.24
N ALA A 108 9.76 1.30 -19.86
CA ALA A 108 9.55 0.78 -18.51
C ALA A 108 10.14 1.72 -17.43
N ASP A 109 11.31 2.28 -17.66
CA ASP A 109 11.98 3.18 -16.71
C ASP A 109 11.20 4.49 -16.53
N ILE A 110 10.69 5.05 -17.63
CA ILE A 110 9.83 6.25 -17.57
C ILE A 110 8.53 5.96 -16.82
N ILE A 111 7.85 4.87 -17.16
CA ILE A 111 6.61 4.46 -16.51
C ILE A 111 6.81 4.30 -15.00
N ASN A 112 7.89 3.67 -14.59
CA ASN A 112 8.18 3.40 -13.18
C ASN A 112 8.51 4.66 -12.37
N SER A 113 9.10 5.68 -13.00
CA SER A 113 9.58 6.89 -12.32
C SER A 113 8.80 8.17 -12.65
N MET A 114 7.81 8.11 -13.57
CA MET A 114 6.96 9.26 -13.89
C MET A 114 6.14 9.72 -12.69
N ASP A 115 5.91 11.02 -12.57
CA ASP A 115 4.88 11.60 -11.73
C ASP A 115 3.62 11.87 -12.58
N TYR A 116 2.47 12.03 -11.93
CA TYR A 116 1.24 12.37 -12.62
C TYR A 116 0.33 13.22 -11.75
N ILE A 117 -0.45 14.05 -12.41
CA ILE A 117 -1.52 14.83 -11.79
C ILE A 117 -2.79 14.68 -12.62
N GLN A 118 -3.93 14.78 -11.97
CA GLN A 118 -5.22 14.78 -12.62
C GLN A 118 -5.95 16.09 -12.41
N SER A 119 -6.62 16.57 -13.45
CA SER A 119 -7.60 17.65 -13.37
C SER A 119 -8.78 17.31 -14.27
N LEU A 120 -9.97 17.22 -13.69
CA LEU A 120 -11.21 16.86 -14.39
C LEU A 120 -11.05 15.56 -15.22
N ASP A 121 -11.18 15.67 -16.53
CA ASP A 121 -11.12 14.60 -17.53
C ASP A 121 -9.69 14.33 -18.07
N THR A 122 -8.68 14.95 -17.49
CA THR A 122 -7.30 14.91 -18.03
C THR A 122 -6.30 14.47 -16.94
N VAL A 123 -5.47 13.49 -17.29
CA VAL A 123 -4.24 13.15 -16.54
C VAL A 123 -3.05 13.73 -17.31
N ILE A 124 -2.14 14.35 -16.59
CA ILE A 124 -0.86 14.83 -17.10
C ILE A 124 0.25 13.96 -16.54
N LEU A 125 1.02 13.33 -17.43
CA LEU A 125 2.20 12.54 -17.10
C LEU A 125 3.44 13.43 -17.21
N ILE A 126 4.33 13.29 -16.23
CA ILE A 126 5.49 14.17 -16.05
C ILE A 126 6.72 13.31 -15.77
N HIS A 127 7.79 13.56 -16.51
CA HIS A 127 9.07 12.89 -16.33
C HIS A 127 10.20 13.77 -16.89
N PRO A 128 11.41 13.81 -16.27
CA PRO A 128 12.52 14.64 -16.75
C PRO A 128 12.99 14.35 -18.17
N ASP A 129 12.80 13.14 -18.65
CA ASP A 129 13.21 12.68 -19.98
C ASP A 129 12.05 12.61 -21.00
N LEU A 130 10.86 13.06 -20.61
CA LEU A 130 9.67 13.03 -21.45
C LEU A 130 8.99 14.39 -21.46
N PRO A 131 8.71 14.98 -22.65
CA PRO A 131 7.82 16.13 -22.70
C PRO A 131 6.47 15.77 -22.06
N PRO A 132 5.89 16.65 -21.24
CA PRO A 132 4.65 16.36 -20.56
C PRO A 132 3.57 15.85 -21.52
N LEU A 133 2.96 14.71 -21.20
CA LEU A 133 1.88 14.10 -21.97
C LEU A 133 0.57 14.26 -21.25
N LYS A 134 -0.51 14.50 -21.97
CA LYS A 134 -1.88 14.49 -21.45
C LYS A 134 -2.64 13.28 -21.97
N ILE A 135 -3.34 12.62 -21.08
CA ILE A 135 -4.32 11.57 -21.37
C ILE A 135 -5.69 12.17 -21.11
N VAL A 136 -6.52 12.26 -22.13
CA VAL A 136 -7.85 12.89 -22.06
C VAL A 136 -8.92 11.83 -22.23
N ARG A 137 -9.89 11.83 -21.32
CA ARG A 137 -11.11 11.03 -21.38
C ARG A 137 -12.20 11.83 -22.11
N SER A 138 -12.69 11.34 -23.23
CA SER A 138 -13.86 11.92 -23.92
C SER A 138 -15.17 11.19 -23.58
N SER A 139 -15.08 9.89 -23.30
CA SER A 139 -16.18 9.04 -22.81
C SER A 139 -15.60 7.86 -22.00
N SER A 140 -16.44 6.99 -21.46
CA SER A 140 -15.97 5.77 -20.76
C SER A 140 -15.05 4.90 -21.63
N THR A 141 -15.33 4.83 -22.94
CA THR A 141 -14.59 4.00 -23.90
C THR A 141 -13.66 4.78 -24.83
N SER A 142 -13.62 6.12 -24.75
CA SER A 142 -12.82 6.97 -25.65
C SER A 142 -11.76 7.75 -24.88
N TRP A 143 -10.52 7.40 -25.11
CA TRP A 143 -9.34 7.96 -24.46
C TRP A 143 -8.27 8.28 -25.50
N ALA A 144 -7.57 9.39 -25.33
CA ALA A 144 -6.53 9.82 -26.25
C ALA A 144 -5.32 10.36 -25.50
N ALA A 145 -4.12 10.01 -25.99
CA ALA A 145 -2.86 10.56 -25.54
C ALA A 145 -2.34 11.62 -26.53
N SER A 146 -1.88 12.74 -26.02
CA SER A 146 -1.26 13.81 -26.83
C SER A 146 -0.24 14.60 -26.03
N ALA A 147 0.67 15.29 -26.70
CA ALA A 147 1.61 16.18 -26.05
C ALA A 147 0.87 17.34 -25.36
N LEU A 148 1.32 17.72 -24.17
CA LEU A 148 0.85 18.93 -23.49
C LEU A 148 1.58 20.15 -24.08
N THR A 149 0.81 21.12 -24.59
CA THR A 149 1.38 22.36 -25.09
C THR A 149 1.54 23.37 -23.94
N LEU A 150 2.77 23.75 -23.67
CA LEU A 150 3.11 24.82 -22.74
C LEU A 150 3.42 26.09 -23.52
N SER A 151 2.96 27.25 -23.04
CA SER A 151 3.23 28.56 -23.64
C SER A 151 4.12 29.40 -22.73
N ASN A 152 4.90 30.31 -23.36
CA ASN A 152 5.78 31.24 -22.68
C ASN A 152 6.71 30.55 -21.67
N ILE A 153 7.36 29.46 -22.13
CA ILE A 153 8.34 28.74 -21.29
C ILE A 153 9.45 29.72 -20.90
N PRO A 154 9.79 29.84 -19.61
CA PRO A 154 10.88 30.71 -19.16
C PRO A 154 12.20 30.38 -19.86
N THR A 155 13.06 31.39 -19.99
CA THR A 155 14.40 31.23 -20.57
C THR A 155 15.46 31.44 -19.50
N PHE A 156 16.58 30.73 -19.65
CA PHE A 156 17.73 30.87 -18.77
C PHE A 156 19.02 30.82 -19.60
N ASP A 157 20.03 31.60 -19.21
CA ASP A 157 21.34 31.55 -19.84
C ASP A 157 22.18 30.44 -19.21
N PHE A 158 22.40 29.37 -19.95
CA PHE A 158 23.23 28.25 -19.54
C PHE A 158 24.70 28.39 -19.91
N GLY A 159 25.11 29.56 -20.43
CA GLY A 159 26.48 29.89 -20.82
C GLY A 159 26.65 30.13 -22.31
N ASP A 160 25.71 29.76 -23.15
CA ASP A 160 25.72 29.94 -24.60
C ASP A 160 24.60 30.90 -25.09
N GLY A 161 23.99 31.65 -24.17
CA GLY A 161 22.84 32.53 -24.40
C GLY A 161 21.54 31.97 -23.79
N ALA A 162 20.50 32.84 -23.79
CA ALA A 162 19.21 32.48 -23.21
C ALA A 162 18.46 31.45 -24.05
N GLU A 163 18.13 30.31 -23.47
CA GLU A 163 17.33 29.26 -24.07
C GLU A 163 16.22 28.75 -23.15
N ALA A 164 15.22 28.06 -23.66
CA ALA A 164 14.11 27.55 -22.88
C ALA A 164 14.59 26.60 -21.76
N VAL A 165 14.09 26.81 -20.54
CA VAL A 165 14.46 25.98 -19.35
C VAL A 165 14.04 24.52 -19.51
N TRP A 166 13.05 24.23 -20.37
CA TRP A 166 12.57 22.88 -20.66
C TRP A 166 12.70 22.58 -22.14
N SER A 167 13.46 21.55 -22.43
CA SER A 167 13.66 21.02 -23.78
C SER A 167 14.19 19.59 -23.72
N ALA A 168 14.30 18.93 -24.86
CA ALA A 168 14.92 17.61 -24.95
C ALA A 168 16.37 17.58 -24.39
N THR A 169 17.10 18.68 -24.55
CA THR A 169 18.48 18.85 -24.05
C THR A 169 18.51 19.18 -22.56
N ARG A 170 17.66 20.12 -22.12
CA ARG A 170 17.66 20.65 -20.75
C ARG A 170 16.82 19.82 -19.77
N GLY A 171 16.01 18.88 -20.31
CA GLY A 171 15.07 18.05 -19.55
C GLY A 171 13.75 18.77 -19.28
N TRP A 172 12.80 18.03 -18.77
CA TRP A 172 11.45 18.47 -18.46
C TRP A 172 11.22 18.46 -16.94
N PRO A 173 10.11 19.04 -16.43
CA PRO A 173 9.80 18.98 -15.02
C PRO A 173 9.74 17.56 -14.48
N ARG A 174 10.15 17.38 -13.22
CA ARG A 174 10.16 16.08 -12.54
C ARG A 174 8.85 15.77 -11.83
N SER A 175 8.25 16.79 -11.24
CA SER A 175 7.02 16.67 -10.45
C SER A 175 6.09 17.84 -10.69
N ALA A 176 4.81 17.65 -10.42
CA ALA A 176 3.82 18.70 -10.50
C ALA A 176 2.74 18.62 -9.44
N ALA A 177 2.12 19.76 -9.15
CA ALA A 177 0.93 19.88 -8.33
C ALA A 177 0.04 21.03 -8.78
N PHE A 178 -1.26 20.90 -8.62
CA PHE A 178 -2.18 22.03 -8.66
C PHE A 178 -2.30 22.63 -7.26
N PHE A 179 -2.06 23.93 -7.13
CA PHE A 179 -2.23 24.63 -5.87
C PHE A 179 -2.57 26.11 -6.10
N GLN A 180 -3.58 26.63 -5.42
CA GLN A 180 -4.04 28.02 -5.53
C GLN A 180 -4.19 28.51 -6.98
N GLN A 181 -4.96 27.79 -7.80
CA GLN A 181 -5.24 28.13 -9.21
C GLN A 181 -4.00 28.23 -10.11
N ARG A 182 -2.88 27.64 -9.73
CA ARG A 182 -1.65 27.53 -10.53
C ARG A 182 -1.26 26.06 -10.69
N LEU A 183 -0.64 25.78 -11.83
CA LEU A 183 0.11 24.55 -12.04
C LEU A 183 1.55 24.81 -11.60
N TRP A 184 2.02 23.99 -10.65
CA TRP A 184 3.38 24.06 -10.15
C TRP A 184 4.20 22.92 -10.72
N PHE A 185 5.39 23.23 -11.24
CA PHE A 185 6.38 22.26 -11.67
C PHE A 185 7.64 22.35 -10.80
N GLY A 186 8.20 21.21 -10.42
CA GLY A 186 9.40 21.12 -9.61
C GLY A 186 10.54 20.40 -10.33
N GLY A 187 11.71 20.99 -10.28
CA GLY A 187 12.97 20.43 -10.77
C GLY A 187 12.97 20.05 -12.25
N SER A 188 14.10 20.21 -12.88
CA SER A 188 14.38 19.65 -14.20
C SER A 188 15.80 19.08 -14.20
N ARG A 189 16.22 18.41 -15.27
CA ARG A 189 17.59 17.89 -15.38
C ARG A 189 18.63 19.00 -15.24
N SER A 190 18.44 20.14 -15.90
CA SER A 190 19.40 21.25 -15.92
C SER A 190 19.20 22.27 -14.80
N ARG A 191 18.00 22.30 -14.18
CA ARG A 191 17.69 23.17 -13.02
C ARG A 191 16.96 22.36 -11.94
N PRO A 192 17.67 21.47 -11.23
CA PRO A 192 17.06 20.52 -10.32
C PRO A 192 16.44 21.18 -9.07
N SER A 193 16.94 22.33 -8.63
CA SER A 193 16.49 23.02 -7.40
C SER A 193 15.50 24.15 -7.68
N THR A 194 14.94 24.23 -8.89
CA THR A 194 14.02 25.32 -9.28
C THR A 194 12.59 24.84 -9.31
N ILE A 195 11.68 25.70 -8.84
CA ILE A 195 10.22 25.53 -8.91
C ILE A 195 9.63 26.62 -9.79
N TRP A 196 8.61 26.26 -10.55
CA TRP A 196 7.88 27.18 -11.44
C TRP A 196 6.38 27.07 -11.17
N GLY A 197 5.71 28.18 -10.96
CA GLY A 197 4.25 28.29 -10.91
C GLY A 197 3.73 28.98 -12.18
N SER A 198 2.69 28.41 -12.80
CA SER A 198 2.03 29.03 -13.97
C SER A 198 1.39 30.38 -13.63
N LYS A 199 0.95 31.13 -14.64
CA LYS A 199 0.05 32.29 -14.42
C LYS A 199 -1.21 31.86 -13.67
N LEU A 200 -1.75 32.78 -12.89
CA LEU A 200 -3.00 32.57 -12.15
C LEU A 200 -4.13 32.22 -13.14
N ALA A 201 -4.82 31.11 -12.89
CA ALA A 201 -5.84 30.52 -13.76
C ALA A 201 -5.39 30.19 -15.21
N GLY A 202 -4.12 30.42 -15.53
CA GLY A 202 -3.50 30.08 -16.81
C GLY A 202 -2.55 28.88 -16.68
N PHE A 203 -3.06 27.70 -16.38
CA PHE A 203 -2.29 26.51 -15.97
C PHE A 203 -1.14 26.10 -16.88
N PHE A 204 -1.18 26.44 -18.17
CA PHE A 204 -0.15 26.04 -19.13
C PHE A 204 0.66 27.24 -19.67
N ASN A 205 0.49 28.41 -19.06
CA ASN A 205 1.21 29.64 -19.40
C ASN A 205 2.21 30.00 -18.29
N PHE A 206 3.50 30.05 -18.64
CA PHE A 206 4.60 30.32 -17.71
C PHE A 206 5.28 31.66 -17.99
N ASP A 207 4.51 32.65 -18.48
CA ASP A 207 4.98 34.00 -18.71
C ASP A 207 5.30 34.73 -17.39
N LEU A 208 6.58 34.99 -17.14
CA LEU A 208 7.05 35.71 -15.95
C LEU A 208 6.65 37.17 -15.94
N GLY A 209 6.22 37.71 -17.09
CA GLY A 209 5.72 39.06 -17.23
C GLY A 209 6.64 40.13 -16.65
N SER A 210 6.05 41.09 -15.92
CA SER A 210 6.74 42.16 -15.20
C SER A 210 6.68 42.04 -13.67
N GLY A 211 6.21 40.87 -13.15
CA GLY A 211 6.10 40.63 -11.73
C GLY A 211 4.76 41.05 -11.12
N ASN A 212 3.70 41.13 -11.93
CA ASN A 212 2.35 41.38 -11.43
C ASN A 212 1.85 40.16 -10.64
N ASP A 213 0.81 40.32 -9.81
CA ASP A 213 0.28 39.29 -8.94
C ASP A 213 -0.23 38.05 -9.68
N ASP A 214 -0.68 38.18 -10.93
CA ASP A 214 -1.15 37.13 -11.79
C ASP A 214 -0.06 36.44 -12.64
N ASP A 215 1.12 37.05 -12.74
CA ASP A 215 2.24 36.53 -13.53
C ASP A 215 2.77 35.19 -12.99
N ALA A 216 3.47 34.43 -13.83
CA ALA A 216 4.09 33.18 -13.45
C ALA A 216 5.21 33.41 -12.40
N ILE A 217 5.49 32.38 -11.64
CA ILE A 217 6.47 32.44 -10.55
C ILE A 217 7.64 31.52 -10.90
N GLU A 218 8.86 31.97 -10.71
CA GLU A 218 10.07 31.18 -10.75
C GLU A 218 10.87 31.41 -9.49
N ALA A 219 11.26 30.34 -8.78
CA ALA A 219 12.13 30.43 -7.63
C ALA A 219 13.10 29.25 -7.57
N THR A 220 14.32 29.50 -7.15
CA THR A 220 15.34 28.47 -6.96
C THR A 220 15.63 28.34 -5.47
N ILE A 221 15.72 27.11 -4.98
CA ILE A 221 16.16 26.84 -3.62
C ILE A 221 17.64 27.23 -3.54
N ASP A 222 17.94 28.20 -2.68
CA ASP A 222 19.27 28.65 -2.36
C ASP A 222 19.65 28.08 -0.99
N ASP A 223 20.41 26.99 -1.00
CA ASP A 223 20.89 26.30 0.21
C ASP A 223 22.34 25.86 -0.02
N ASP A 224 23.07 25.60 1.06
CA ASP A 224 24.47 25.17 1.03
C ASP A 224 24.69 23.83 0.30
N GLU A 225 23.63 23.08 0.03
CA GLU A 225 23.63 21.79 -0.66
C GLU A 225 22.80 21.82 -1.94
N VAL A 226 23.20 21.05 -2.95
CA VAL A 226 22.40 20.88 -4.18
C VAL A 226 21.20 20.01 -3.87
N ASN A 227 20.06 20.62 -3.67
CA ASN A 227 18.79 19.99 -3.33
C ASN A 227 17.91 19.81 -4.57
N ALA A 228 18.05 18.68 -5.27
CA ALA A 228 17.14 18.38 -6.36
C ALA A 228 15.70 18.14 -5.84
N ILE A 229 14.73 18.85 -6.41
CA ILE A 229 13.32 18.68 -6.09
C ILE A 229 12.86 17.34 -6.66
N GLU A 230 12.35 16.47 -5.81
CA GLU A 230 11.80 15.18 -6.19
C GLU A 230 10.26 15.18 -6.25
N SER A 231 9.61 15.97 -5.39
CA SER A 231 8.15 16.08 -5.38
C SER A 231 7.66 17.46 -4.98
N VAL A 232 6.62 17.93 -5.67
CA VAL A 232 5.83 19.10 -5.30
C VAL A 232 4.45 18.61 -4.89
N PHE A 233 3.95 19.06 -3.74
CA PHE A 233 2.71 18.59 -3.17
C PHE A 233 1.84 19.73 -2.64
N GLY A 234 0.59 19.77 -3.08
CA GLY A 234 -0.41 20.73 -2.58
C GLY A 234 -1.09 20.19 -1.34
N GLY A 235 -0.69 20.64 -0.18
CA GLY A 235 -1.31 20.34 1.09
C GLY A 235 -2.03 21.54 1.70
N ARG A 236 -1.88 21.76 3.02
CA ARG A 236 -2.29 23.02 3.69
C ARG A 236 -1.53 24.22 3.10
N THR A 237 -0.26 24.02 2.77
CA THR A 237 0.59 24.94 2.02
C THR A 237 1.12 24.23 0.78
N LEU A 238 1.81 24.96 -0.11
CA LEU A 238 2.61 24.34 -1.14
C LEU A 238 3.85 23.73 -0.46
N GLN A 239 4.02 22.43 -0.56
CA GLN A 239 5.12 21.65 0.01
C GLN A 239 6.08 21.22 -1.10
N ILE A 240 7.35 21.37 -0.87
CA ILE A 240 8.40 21.00 -1.82
C ILE A 240 9.35 20.04 -1.11
N PHE A 241 9.44 18.83 -1.63
CA PHE A 241 10.30 17.80 -1.11
C PHE A 241 11.51 17.63 -2.02
N SER A 242 12.69 17.81 -1.46
CA SER A 242 13.96 17.62 -2.14
C SER A 242 14.70 16.37 -1.66
N GLN A 243 15.83 16.07 -2.27
CA GLN A 243 16.65 14.93 -1.86
C GLN A 243 17.21 15.04 -0.44
N ALA A 244 17.42 16.24 0.09
CA ALA A 244 18.05 16.42 1.39
C ALA A 244 17.21 17.20 2.40
N ALA A 245 16.11 17.83 1.99
CA ALA A 245 15.30 18.66 2.88
C ALA A 245 13.85 18.83 2.38
N GLU A 246 12.99 19.24 3.30
CA GLU A 246 11.59 19.59 3.04
C GLU A 246 11.40 21.09 3.23
N TYR A 247 10.75 21.69 2.22
CA TYR A 247 10.43 23.11 2.18
C TYR A 247 8.92 23.32 2.06
N PHE A 248 8.48 24.49 2.44
CA PHE A 248 7.10 24.92 2.21
C PHE A 248 7.04 26.40 1.85
N ALA A 249 6.00 26.80 1.14
CA ALA A 249 5.70 28.19 0.92
C ALA A 249 4.74 28.67 2.02
N PRO A 250 5.17 29.53 2.97
CA PRO A 250 4.30 30.04 4.00
C PRO A 250 3.13 30.82 3.42
N ILE A 251 1.93 30.60 3.93
CA ILE A 251 0.75 31.39 3.56
C ILE A 251 0.60 32.50 4.59
N ILE A 252 0.80 33.73 4.15
CA ILE A 252 0.57 34.90 4.98
C ILE A 252 -0.91 35.28 4.89
N SER A 253 -1.69 34.88 5.89
CA SER A 253 -3.13 35.12 6.04
C SER A 253 -3.97 34.69 4.80
N THR A 254 -4.80 35.56 4.23
CA THR A 254 -5.74 35.24 3.14
C THR A 254 -5.19 35.47 1.74
N GLN A 255 -3.88 35.69 1.59
CA GLN A 255 -3.29 36.04 0.30
C GLN A 255 -2.92 34.80 -0.52
N THR A 256 -3.19 34.85 -1.82
CA THR A 256 -2.66 33.88 -2.80
C THR A 256 -1.16 34.08 -3.00
N LEU A 257 -0.45 33.02 -3.42
CA LEU A 257 0.95 33.11 -3.79
C LEU A 257 1.11 33.94 -5.07
N THR A 258 1.93 34.97 -5.00
CA THR A 258 2.24 35.90 -6.10
C THR A 258 3.76 36.02 -6.26
N PRO A 259 4.28 36.51 -7.42
CA PRO A 259 5.72 36.71 -7.58
C PRO A 259 6.35 37.56 -6.46
N GLY A 260 5.60 38.53 -5.93
CA GLY A 260 6.09 39.47 -4.90
C GLY A 260 6.10 38.90 -3.48
N ASN A 261 5.31 37.85 -3.19
CA ASN A 261 5.22 37.28 -1.84
C ASN A 261 5.71 35.84 -1.74
N PHE A 262 6.10 35.22 -2.86
CA PHE A 262 6.56 33.84 -2.88
C PHE A 262 7.94 33.70 -2.23
N LYS A 263 8.01 32.85 -1.22
CA LYS A 263 9.27 32.45 -0.60
C LYS A 263 9.20 31.00 -0.18
N LEU A 264 10.34 30.36 -0.08
CA LEU A 264 10.47 29.00 0.42
C LEU A 264 11.17 29.03 1.77
N GLU A 265 10.58 28.34 2.72
CA GLU A 265 11.17 28.13 4.05
C GLU A 265 11.47 26.66 4.24
N ARG A 266 12.68 26.35 4.72
CA ARG A 266 13.06 24.99 5.04
C ARG A 266 12.48 24.62 6.40
N ALA A 267 11.75 23.48 6.45
CA ALA A 267 11.18 22.96 7.69
C ALA A 267 12.09 21.89 8.32
N THR A 268 12.47 20.88 7.55
CA THR A 268 13.24 19.75 8.05
C THR A 268 14.33 19.30 7.06
N ARG A 269 15.26 18.43 7.50
CA ARG A 269 16.41 17.94 6.70
C ARG A 269 16.45 16.42 6.69
N HIS A 270 15.46 15.78 6.06
CA HIS A 270 15.43 14.33 5.94
C HIS A 270 15.55 13.86 4.49
N GLY A 271 15.02 14.68 3.56
CA GLY A 271 14.91 14.35 2.17
C GLY A 271 13.88 13.26 1.87
N ILE A 272 13.44 13.19 0.63
CA ILE A 272 12.43 12.23 0.17
C ILE A 272 13.01 11.23 -0.82
N SER A 273 12.51 9.99 -0.78
CA SER A 273 12.64 9.05 -1.88
C SER A 273 11.77 9.46 -3.06
N ARG A 274 12.04 8.92 -4.26
CA ARG A 274 11.28 9.25 -5.49
C ARG A 274 9.85 8.69 -5.50
N ILE A 275 9.13 8.86 -4.42
CA ILE A 275 7.76 8.39 -4.27
C ILE A 275 6.89 9.59 -3.96
N ARG A 276 5.77 9.72 -4.69
CA ARG A 276 4.83 10.81 -4.43
C ARG A 276 4.26 10.69 -3.02
N PRO A 277 4.30 11.75 -2.20
CA PRO A 277 3.67 11.78 -0.88
C PRO A 277 2.15 11.58 -0.95
N ILE A 278 1.57 11.15 0.15
CA ILE A 278 0.11 11.04 0.33
C ILE A 278 -0.37 11.92 1.47
N SER A 279 -1.63 12.36 1.39
CA SER A 279 -2.26 13.10 2.49
C SER A 279 -3.14 12.16 3.31
N SER A 280 -2.92 12.10 4.62
CA SER A 280 -3.72 11.31 5.56
C SER A 280 -3.92 12.12 6.84
N ASP A 281 -5.18 12.26 7.27
CA ASP A 281 -5.58 12.90 8.54
C ASP A 281 -4.92 14.28 8.78
N GLY A 282 -4.89 15.10 7.71
CA GLY A 282 -4.35 16.47 7.74
C GLY A 282 -2.81 16.57 7.73
N ALA A 283 -2.10 15.45 7.67
CA ALA A 283 -0.65 15.41 7.49
C ALA A 283 -0.28 14.91 6.09
N THR A 284 0.96 15.15 5.70
CA THR A 284 1.57 14.56 4.52
C THR A 284 2.49 13.42 4.96
N ILE A 285 2.30 12.24 4.39
CA ILE A 285 3.13 11.07 4.67
C ILE A 285 4.06 10.86 3.49
N PHE A 286 5.34 10.68 3.78
CA PHE A 286 6.36 10.43 2.76
C PHE A 286 7.38 9.39 3.23
N VAL A 287 8.11 8.81 2.29
CA VAL A 287 9.25 7.93 2.57
C VAL A 287 10.52 8.76 2.50
N GLU A 288 11.31 8.71 3.56
CA GLU A 288 12.61 9.37 3.63
C GLU A 288 13.55 8.87 2.52
N GLN A 289 14.54 9.66 2.16
CA GLN A 289 15.53 9.35 1.12
C GLN A 289 16.21 7.99 1.32
N SER A 290 16.42 7.58 2.56
CA SER A 290 17.00 6.26 2.90
C SER A 290 16.18 5.06 2.40
N GLY A 291 14.88 5.27 2.11
CA GLY A 291 13.94 4.20 1.77
C GLY A 291 13.58 3.26 2.93
N GLN A 292 13.98 3.57 4.16
CA GLN A 292 13.78 2.71 5.34
C GLN A 292 12.88 3.34 6.40
N ILE A 293 12.59 4.62 6.27
CA ILE A 293 11.81 5.38 7.24
C ILE A 293 10.61 6.03 6.55
N VAL A 294 9.46 5.89 7.19
CA VAL A 294 8.22 6.58 6.80
C VAL A 294 7.97 7.71 7.77
N ARG A 295 7.82 8.91 7.23
CA ARG A 295 7.64 10.12 8.04
C ARG A 295 6.27 10.74 7.87
N GLU A 296 5.80 11.33 8.95
CA GLU A 296 4.63 12.19 8.99
C GLU A 296 5.07 13.66 9.02
N TYR A 297 4.67 14.44 8.03
CA TYR A 297 4.95 15.87 7.91
C TYR A 297 3.70 16.66 8.28
N LEU A 298 3.72 17.27 9.46
CA LEU A 298 2.58 17.92 10.08
C LEU A 298 2.89 19.36 10.39
N PHE A 299 1.98 20.27 10.04
CA PHE A 299 2.09 21.69 10.40
C PHE A 299 1.67 21.89 11.86
N LEU A 300 2.55 22.50 12.66
CA LEU A 300 2.27 22.90 14.04
C LEU A 300 2.03 24.40 14.11
N ASP A 301 0.83 24.79 14.53
CA ASP A 301 0.45 26.20 14.61
C ASP A 301 1.27 26.99 15.65
N ILE A 302 1.77 26.33 16.69
CA ILE A 302 2.60 26.97 17.72
C ILE A 302 3.98 27.33 17.16
N GLU A 303 4.57 26.44 16.36
CA GLU A 303 5.90 26.63 15.76
C GLU A 303 5.84 27.40 14.45
N GLN A 304 4.63 27.56 13.87
CA GLN A 304 4.40 28.14 12.54
C GLN A 304 5.23 27.44 11.45
N SER A 305 5.54 26.17 11.68
CA SER A 305 6.38 25.34 10.81
C SER A 305 5.88 23.91 10.76
N TYR A 306 6.41 23.14 9.81
CA TYR A 306 6.19 21.71 9.75
C TYR A 306 7.23 20.98 10.60
N VAL A 307 6.77 19.91 11.25
CA VAL A 307 7.62 18.92 11.91
C VAL A 307 7.52 17.59 11.17
N SER A 308 8.54 16.77 11.28
CA SER A 308 8.62 15.49 10.60
C SER A 308 8.92 14.39 11.62
N ASP A 309 7.90 13.57 11.93
CA ASP A 309 7.99 12.47 12.88
C ASP A 309 8.15 11.12 12.17
N ASP A 310 8.99 10.23 12.71
CA ASP A 310 9.15 8.87 12.24
C ASP A 310 8.01 7.98 12.77
N ILE A 311 7.10 7.58 11.88
CA ILE A 311 5.97 6.70 12.20
C ILE A 311 6.30 5.20 12.01
N SER A 312 7.48 4.88 11.51
CA SER A 312 7.97 3.51 11.30
C SER A 312 8.96 3.03 12.37
N ALA A 313 9.38 3.88 13.30
CA ALA A 313 10.44 3.62 14.28
C ALA A 313 10.28 2.32 15.08
N VAL A 314 9.04 1.92 15.37
CA VAL A 314 8.74 0.68 16.11
C VAL A 314 8.86 -0.56 15.24
N SER A 315 8.73 -0.40 13.90
CA SER A 315 8.59 -1.47 12.92
C SER A 315 9.53 -1.28 11.73
N GLU A 316 10.69 -0.68 11.92
CA GLU A 316 11.64 -0.29 10.88
C GLU A 316 11.98 -1.41 9.88
N HIS A 317 12.08 -2.65 10.36
CA HIS A 317 12.43 -3.83 9.58
C HIS A 317 11.37 -4.22 8.52
N ILE A 318 10.17 -3.63 8.56
CA ILE A 318 9.09 -3.88 7.61
C ILE A 318 9.23 -3.01 6.35
N ILE A 319 9.85 -1.84 6.48
CA ILE A 319 10.02 -0.88 5.38
C ILE A 319 11.30 -1.22 4.63
N LYS A 320 11.16 -1.54 3.33
CA LYS A 320 12.27 -2.03 2.51
C LYS A 320 12.28 -1.36 1.14
N ASN A 321 12.75 -0.13 1.09
CA ASN A 321 12.80 0.69 -0.11
C ASN A 321 11.48 0.64 -0.89
N PRO A 322 10.38 1.16 -0.35
CA PRO A 322 9.11 1.18 -1.06
C PRO A 322 9.24 1.86 -2.41
N THR A 323 8.51 1.36 -3.39
CA THR A 323 8.43 1.94 -4.74
C THR A 323 7.15 2.73 -4.94
N ARG A 324 6.11 2.43 -4.15
CA ARG A 324 4.79 3.08 -4.21
C ARG A 324 4.17 3.19 -2.83
N ILE A 325 3.34 4.22 -2.69
CA ILE A 325 2.46 4.41 -1.54
C ILE A 325 1.04 4.65 -2.06
N ALA A 326 0.06 4.07 -1.41
CA ALA A 326 -1.35 4.41 -1.64
C ALA A 326 -2.13 4.40 -0.33
N LEU A 327 -3.18 5.22 -0.27
CA LEU A 327 -4.06 5.36 0.89
C LEU A 327 -5.46 4.90 0.53
N GLN A 328 -5.97 3.95 1.30
CA GLN A 328 -7.37 3.54 1.27
C GLN A 328 -8.12 4.18 2.44
N LYS A 329 -9.16 4.95 2.12
CA LYS A 329 -10.00 5.60 3.14
C LYS A 329 -10.91 4.59 3.83
N ALA A 330 -11.35 4.93 5.04
CA ALA A 330 -12.29 4.13 5.80
C ALA A 330 -13.58 3.84 5.02
N GLN A 331 -14.09 2.62 5.16
CA GLN A 331 -15.33 2.14 4.54
C GLN A 331 -16.19 1.42 5.58
N THR A 332 -17.43 1.10 5.20
CA THR A 332 -18.40 0.40 6.08
C THR A 332 -17.86 -0.92 6.64
N ARG A 333 -17.04 -1.66 5.87
CA ARG A 333 -16.41 -2.92 6.31
C ARG A 333 -14.99 -2.73 6.84
N LEU A 334 -14.36 -1.62 6.48
CA LEU A 334 -13.00 -1.25 6.87
C LEU A 334 -13.09 0.02 7.71
N SER A 335 -13.08 -0.12 9.02
CA SER A 335 -13.34 0.97 9.96
C SER A 335 -12.16 1.94 10.15
N GLY A 336 -11.04 1.75 9.44
CA GLY A 336 -9.84 2.57 9.52
C GLY A 336 -9.30 2.98 8.15
N GLU A 337 -8.39 3.95 8.14
CA GLU A 337 -7.58 4.28 6.98
C GLU A 337 -6.36 3.37 6.95
N TYR A 338 -6.05 2.82 5.78
CA TYR A 338 -4.89 1.96 5.59
C TYR A 338 -3.98 2.55 4.52
N SER A 339 -2.72 2.71 4.86
CA SER A 339 -1.67 3.07 3.91
C SER A 339 -0.89 1.82 3.52
N TYR A 340 -0.68 1.65 2.24
CA TYR A 340 0.01 0.51 1.64
C TYR A 340 1.33 0.98 1.05
N TYR A 341 2.41 0.27 1.33
CA TYR A 341 3.76 0.55 0.86
C TYR A 341 4.28 -0.66 0.10
N CYS A 342 4.38 -0.56 -1.22
CA CYS A 342 4.93 -1.62 -2.07
C CYS A 342 6.44 -1.63 -1.93
N ASN A 343 6.98 -2.58 -1.21
CA ASN A 343 8.42 -2.74 -1.00
C ASN A 343 9.13 -3.28 -2.25
N SER A 344 10.40 -2.94 -2.41
CA SER A 344 11.22 -3.42 -3.53
C SER A 344 11.50 -4.93 -3.48
N ASP A 345 11.33 -5.58 -2.32
CA ASP A 345 11.45 -7.04 -2.17
C ASP A 345 10.18 -7.81 -2.58
N GLY A 346 9.16 -7.11 -3.07
CA GLY A 346 7.91 -7.71 -3.51
C GLY A 346 6.89 -7.97 -2.40
N THR A 347 7.08 -7.39 -1.23
CA THR A 347 6.11 -7.39 -0.12
C THR A 347 5.33 -6.08 -0.06
N ILE A 348 4.19 -6.06 0.64
CA ILE A 348 3.47 -4.83 0.95
C ILE A 348 3.48 -4.61 2.46
N ALA A 349 4.09 -3.50 2.92
CA ALA A 349 3.91 -3.05 4.28
C ALA A 349 2.58 -2.32 4.40
N VAL A 350 1.80 -2.64 5.42
CA VAL A 350 0.46 -2.09 5.64
C VAL A 350 0.42 -1.39 6.98
N LEU A 351 0.08 -0.12 6.95
CA LEU A 351 -0.07 0.73 8.12
C LEU A 351 -1.55 1.03 8.36
N ASN A 352 -2.04 0.71 9.54
CA ASN A 352 -3.25 1.28 10.07
C ASN A 352 -2.89 2.34 11.11
N ARG A 353 -3.37 3.56 10.91
CA ARG A 353 -3.07 4.67 11.81
C ARG A 353 -4.32 5.45 12.15
N LYS A 354 -4.43 5.82 13.42
CA LYS A 354 -5.45 6.74 13.91
C LYS A 354 -4.83 7.69 14.93
N ARG A 355 -4.49 8.89 14.49
CA ARG A 355 -3.78 9.88 15.31
C ARG A 355 -4.53 10.21 16.60
N SER A 356 -5.85 10.40 16.54
CA SER A 356 -6.68 10.73 17.70
C SER A 356 -6.65 9.69 18.82
N GLN A 357 -6.15 8.48 18.54
CA GLN A 357 -6.03 7.37 19.48
C GLN A 357 -4.56 6.95 19.73
N SER A 358 -3.60 7.68 19.19
CA SER A 358 -2.16 7.32 19.22
C SER A 358 -1.91 5.88 18.72
N PHE A 359 -2.71 5.45 17.75
CA PHE A 359 -2.68 4.10 17.20
C PHE A 359 -1.82 4.08 15.93
N ILE A 360 -0.79 3.23 15.92
CA ILE A 360 0.13 3.00 14.78
C ILE A 360 0.44 1.52 14.73
N ALA A 361 -0.14 0.79 13.78
CA ALA A 361 0.04 -0.65 13.67
C ALA A 361 0.51 -1.04 12.27
N TRP A 362 1.68 -1.65 12.20
CA TRP A 362 2.28 -2.17 10.99
C TRP A 362 2.08 -3.68 10.87
N SER A 363 1.87 -4.15 9.65
CA SER A 363 1.89 -5.57 9.28
C SER A 363 2.48 -5.74 7.88
N LEU A 364 2.84 -6.96 7.49
CA LEU A 364 3.45 -7.24 6.20
C LEU A 364 2.62 -8.26 5.42
N TRP A 365 2.33 -7.96 4.14
CA TRP A 365 1.63 -8.86 3.24
C TRP A 365 2.59 -9.46 2.21
N GLU A 366 2.44 -10.74 2.02
CA GLU A 366 3.24 -11.57 1.12
C GLU A 366 2.30 -12.36 0.20
N THR A 367 2.78 -12.77 -0.96
CA THR A 367 2.03 -13.61 -1.92
C THR A 367 2.95 -14.62 -2.58
N ALA A 368 2.39 -15.61 -3.26
CA ALA A 368 3.14 -16.50 -4.15
C ALA A 368 3.58 -15.74 -5.42
N GLY A 369 4.65 -14.97 -5.30
CA GLY A 369 5.17 -14.03 -6.30
C GLY A 369 5.72 -12.78 -5.67
N ALA A 370 5.66 -11.66 -6.37
CA ALA A 370 6.12 -10.36 -5.89
C ALA A 370 5.15 -9.25 -6.31
N TYR A 371 4.74 -8.41 -5.36
CA TYR A 371 4.04 -7.18 -5.67
C TYR A 371 5.01 -6.18 -6.30
N GLU A 372 4.68 -5.62 -7.45
CA GLU A 372 5.53 -4.66 -8.18
C GLU A 372 4.95 -3.25 -8.21
N ASP A 373 3.63 -3.12 -8.16
CA ASP A 373 2.95 -1.83 -8.15
C ASP A 373 1.63 -1.91 -7.39
N LEU A 374 1.14 -0.77 -6.91
CA LEU A 374 -0.15 -0.67 -6.25
C LEU A 374 -0.78 0.71 -6.41
N VAL A 375 -2.10 0.74 -6.46
CA VAL A 375 -2.90 1.98 -6.50
C VAL A 375 -4.25 1.75 -5.83
N VAL A 376 -4.82 2.81 -5.28
CA VAL A 376 -6.21 2.82 -4.81
C VAL A 376 -7.06 3.59 -5.83
N VAL A 377 -8.06 2.92 -6.38
CA VAL A 377 -9.05 3.50 -7.31
C VAL A 377 -10.40 3.51 -6.61
N GLY A 378 -10.94 4.69 -6.37
CA GLY A 378 -12.10 4.83 -5.48
C GLY A 378 -11.75 4.30 -4.09
N ASN A 379 -12.28 3.15 -3.75
CA ASN A 379 -12.03 2.45 -2.49
C ASN A 379 -11.39 1.06 -2.67
N SER A 380 -11.08 0.68 -3.90
CA SER A 380 -10.50 -0.62 -4.24
C SER A 380 -8.99 -0.52 -4.39
N VAL A 381 -8.28 -1.47 -3.81
CA VAL A 381 -6.81 -1.57 -3.95
C VAL A 381 -6.50 -2.52 -5.09
N TYR A 382 -5.83 -2.00 -6.11
CA TYR A 382 -5.32 -2.76 -7.24
C TYR A 382 -3.81 -2.90 -7.14
N VAL A 383 -3.31 -4.05 -7.55
CA VAL A 383 -1.88 -4.39 -7.52
C VAL A 383 -1.45 -5.02 -8.84
N ILE A 384 -0.19 -4.79 -9.22
CA ILE A 384 0.49 -5.63 -10.21
C ILE A 384 1.31 -6.66 -9.45
N VAL A 385 1.06 -7.93 -9.75
CA VAL A 385 1.76 -9.05 -9.12
C VAL A 385 2.54 -9.81 -10.17
N LYS A 386 3.85 -9.91 -9.97
CA LYS A 386 4.72 -10.80 -10.75
C LYS A 386 4.59 -12.22 -10.20
N ARG A 387 4.20 -13.16 -11.05
CA ARG A 387 4.02 -14.57 -10.71
C ARG A 387 4.80 -15.46 -11.65
N THR A 388 5.09 -16.68 -11.20
CA THR A 388 5.62 -17.74 -12.06
C THR A 388 4.53 -18.79 -12.22
N ILE A 389 3.95 -18.89 -13.41
CA ILE A 389 2.87 -19.80 -13.77
C ILE A 389 3.36 -20.66 -14.92
N ASP A 390 3.26 -21.97 -14.80
CA ASP A 390 3.77 -22.93 -15.79
C ASP A 390 5.21 -22.59 -16.24
N SER A 391 6.09 -22.35 -15.26
CA SER A 391 7.49 -21.97 -15.48
C SER A 391 7.71 -20.63 -16.22
N SER A 392 6.65 -19.89 -16.54
CA SER A 392 6.71 -18.60 -17.23
C SER A 392 6.46 -17.45 -16.26
N VAL A 393 7.24 -16.36 -16.42
CA VAL A 393 7.01 -15.13 -15.65
C VAL A 393 5.89 -14.36 -16.30
N VAL A 394 4.82 -14.14 -15.53
CA VAL A 394 3.64 -13.36 -15.92
C VAL A 394 3.40 -12.23 -14.92
N ARG A 395 2.68 -11.22 -15.33
CA ARG A 395 2.25 -10.14 -14.46
C ARG A 395 0.74 -10.00 -14.51
N TYR A 396 0.12 -10.08 -13.34
CA TYR A 396 -1.31 -9.97 -13.19
C TYR A 396 -1.70 -8.65 -12.56
N ILE A 397 -2.76 -8.04 -13.07
CA ILE A 397 -3.50 -7.00 -12.38
C ILE A 397 -4.49 -7.73 -11.48
N GLU A 398 -4.38 -7.52 -10.19
CA GLU A 398 -5.25 -8.10 -9.18
C GLU A 398 -5.87 -7.02 -8.32
N LYS A 399 -7.06 -7.30 -7.77
CA LYS A 399 -7.81 -6.41 -6.89
C LYS A 399 -8.02 -7.08 -5.54
N PHE A 400 -7.61 -6.47 -4.44
CA PHE A 400 -7.95 -6.98 -3.12
C PHE A 400 -9.45 -6.86 -2.87
N ASP A 401 -10.08 -7.99 -2.52
CA ASP A 401 -11.51 -8.05 -2.28
C ASP A 401 -11.81 -9.02 -1.13
N TYR A 402 -12.66 -8.57 -0.20
CA TYR A 402 -13.08 -9.37 0.97
C TYR A 402 -13.97 -10.56 0.63
N ALA A 403 -14.48 -10.64 -0.61
CA ALA A 403 -15.17 -11.82 -1.09
C ALA A 403 -14.22 -12.99 -1.40
N TYR A 404 -12.92 -12.69 -1.54
CA TYR A 404 -11.88 -13.66 -1.89
C TYR A 404 -11.02 -14.04 -0.69
N TYR A 405 -10.64 -15.31 -0.65
CA TYR A 405 -9.78 -15.91 0.36
C TYR A 405 -8.48 -16.46 -0.22
N THR A 406 -8.35 -16.44 -1.54
CA THR A 406 -7.19 -16.90 -2.30
C THR A 406 -6.59 -15.73 -3.09
N ASP A 407 -5.36 -15.87 -3.59
CA ASP A 407 -4.71 -14.87 -4.45
C ASP A 407 -4.90 -15.26 -5.93
N ALA A 408 -4.91 -14.24 -6.83
CA ALA A 408 -5.27 -14.40 -8.23
C ALA A 408 -6.59 -15.19 -8.40
N GLY A 409 -7.51 -14.98 -7.48
CA GLY A 409 -8.73 -15.75 -7.32
C GLY A 409 -9.74 -15.48 -8.41
N LYS A 410 -10.53 -16.51 -8.73
CA LYS A 410 -11.69 -16.42 -9.61
C LYS A 410 -12.88 -17.09 -8.97
N LEU A 411 -14.02 -16.40 -8.96
CA LEU A 411 -15.32 -17.01 -8.61
C LEU A 411 -15.91 -17.63 -9.86
N LEU A 412 -16.28 -18.89 -9.79
CA LEU A 412 -16.92 -19.65 -10.85
C LEU A 412 -18.28 -20.13 -10.35
N SER A 413 -19.31 -20.02 -11.19
CA SER A 413 -20.67 -20.48 -10.88
C SER A 413 -21.27 -21.18 -12.08
N ASN A 414 -22.13 -22.15 -11.81
CA ASN A 414 -22.91 -22.88 -12.79
C ASN A 414 -24.37 -22.98 -12.32
N ASP A 415 -25.30 -23.00 -13.27
CA ASP A 415 -26.73 -23.14 -12.99
C ASP A 415 -27.09 -24.53 -12.42
N THR A 416 -26.25 -25.51 -12.73
CA THR A 416 -26.38 -26.90 -12.19
C THR A 416 -25.07 -27.27 -11.48
N ASP A 417 -25.21 -27.98 -10.36
CA ASP A 417 -24.06 -28.45 -9.60
C ASP A 417 -23.13 -29.28 -10.47
N THR A 418 -21.86 -28.92 -10.49
CA THR A 418 -20.83 -29.61 -11.29
C THR A 418 -19.59 -29.89 -10.46
N ALA A 419 -18.82 -30.89 -10.87
CA ALA A 419 -17.49 -31.15 -10.36
C ALA A 419 -16.40 -30.64 -11.32
N SER A 420 -16.73 -30.28 -12.57
CA SER A 420 -15.75 -29.86 -13.57
C SER A 420 -15.84 -28.35 -13.80
N TRP A 421 -14.70 -27.67 -13.65
CA TRP A 421 -14.59 -26.22 -13.70
C TRP A 421 -13.50 -25.79 -14.67
N SER A 422 -13.80 -24.84 -15.55
CA SER A 422 -12.89 -24.35 -16.58
C SER A 422 -12.69 -22.82 -16.50
N GLY A 423 -11.85 -22.28 -17.37
CA GLY A 423 -11.56 -20.83 -17.40
C GLY A 423 -10.49 -20.40 -16.40
N LEU A 424 -9.62 -21.32 -16.02
CA LEU A 424 -8.52 -21.13 -15.04
C LEU A 424 -7.14 -21.11 -15.72
N GLY A 425 -7.06 -20.81 -17.04
CA GLY A 425 -5.78 -20.80 -17.77
C GLY A 425 -4.72 -19.85 -17.19
N HIS A 426 -5.12 -18.84 -16.42
CA HIS A 426 -4.18 -17.95 -15.69
C HIS A 426 -3.51 -18.66 -14.49
N LEU A 427 -3.95 -19.85 -14.10
CA LEU A 427 -3.41 -20.66 -13.01
C LEU A 427 -2.86 -22.00 -13.50
N GLU A 428 -2.57 -22.14 -14.81
CA GLU A 428 -2.10 -23.40 -15.40
C GLU A 428 -0.90 -23.98 -14.65
N GLY A 429 -0.93 -25.26 -14.37
CA GLY A 429 0.11 -25.98 -13.63
C GLY A 429 0.24 -25.64 -12.13
N ALA A 430 -0.46 -24.63 -11.64
CA ALA A 430 -0.39 -24.21 -10.26
C ALA A 430 -1.25 -25.10 -9.33
N ALA A 431 -0.73 -25.41 -8.15
CA ALA A 431 -1.52 -25.96 -7.07
C ALA A 431 -2.40 -24.87 -6.47
N VAL A 432 -3.71 -25.04 -6.53
CA VAL A 432 -4.69 -24.03 -6.12
C VAL A 432 -5.44 -24.46 -4.87
N SER A 433 -5.84 -23.49 -4.06
CA SER A 433 -6.83 -23.65 -3.02
C SER A 433 -8.23 -23.44 -3.60
N ILE A 434 -9.15 -24.28 -3.19
CA ILE A 434 -10.54 -24.26 -3.62
C ILE A 434 -11.42 -24.06 -2.40
N ARG A 435 -12.38 -23.15 -2.52
CA ARG A 435 -13.38 -22.89 -1.49
C ARG A 435 -14.77 -23.01 -2.10
N SER A 436 -15.64 -23.76 -1.44
CA SER A 436 -17.03 -23.88 -1.86
C SER A 436 -17.81 -22.60 -1.65
N GLN A 437 -18.97 -22.46 -2.29
CA GLN A 437 -19.94 -21.38 -2.06
C GLN A 437 -20.28 -21.25 -0.56
N ASP A 438 -20.42 -22.37 0.12
CA ASP A 438 -20.78 -22.42 1.52
C ASP A 438 -19.62 -22.12 2.47
N GLY A 439 -18.43 -21.85 1.94
CA GLY A 439 -17.30 -21.36 2.69
C GLY A 439 -16.41 -22.43 3.33
N TYR A 440 -16.56 -23.70 2.97
CA TYR A 440 -15.62 -24.77 3.41
C TYR A 440 -14.53 -25.01 2.36
N PRO A 441 -13.31 -25.35 2.82
CA PRO A 441 -12.22 -25.68 1.91
C PRO A 441 -12.46 -27.05 1.27
N LEU A 442 -12.20 -27.13 -0.04
CA LEU A 442 -12.12 -28.39 -0.78
C LEU A 442 -10.66 -28.83 -0.91
N LEU A 443 -10.43 -30.08 -1.31
CA LEU A 443 -9.06 -30.56 -1.52
C LEU A 443 -8.33 -29.67 -2.55
N GLN A 444 -7.08 -29.40 -2.26
CA GLN A 444 -6.19 -28.69 -3.19
C GLN A 444 -5.97 -29.56 -4.43
N ASN A 445 -6.02 -28.94 -5.60
CA ASN A 445 -5.78 -29.60 -6.88
C ASN A 445 -4.85 -28.75 -7.74
N ALA A 446 -4.25 -29.33 -8.76
CA ALA A 446 -3.48 -28.57 -9.75
C ALA A 446 -4.37 -28.28 -10.97
N VAL A 447 -4.25 -27.08 -11.51
CA VAL A 447 -4.93 -26.71 -12.76
C VAL A 447 -4.25 -27.41 -13.92
N SER A 448 -5.02 -28.03 -14.79
CA SER A 448 -4.53 -28.69 -16.00
C SER A 448 -5.44 -28.36 -17.18
N SER A 449 -4.86 -27.86 -18.28
CA SER A 449 -5.59 -27.40 -19.47
C SER A 449 -6.65 -26.34 -19.11
N GLY A 450 -6.31 -25.44 -18.17
CA GLY A 450 -7.20 -24.39 -17.71
C GLY A 450 -8.42 -24.87 -16.93
N ALA A 451 -8.41 -26.11 -16.42
CA ALA A 451 -9.54 -26.73 -15.72
C ALA A 451 -9.11 -27.45 -14.44
N ILE A 452 -10.08 -27.69 -13.54
CA ILE A 452 -9.94 -28.51 -12.33
C ILE A 452 -11.19 -29.37 -12.14
N THR A 453 -11.04 -30.41 -11.34
CA THR A 453 -12.16 -31.25 -10.90
C THR A 453 -12.24 -31.24 -9.38
N THR A 454 -13.43 -30.97 -8.82
CA THR A 454 -13.71 -31.03 -7.38
C THR A 454 -14.20 -32.42 -6.98
N GLU A 455 -14.01 -32.79 -5.71
CA GLU A 455 -14.46 -34.09 -5.19
C GLU A 455 -15.98 -34.23 -5.10
N SER A 456 -16.67 -33.12 -4.94
CA SER A 456 -18.12 -33.03 -4.82
C SER A 456 -18.70 -32.05 -5.82
N LEU A 457 -19.95 -32.26 -6.18
CA LEU A 457 -20.71 -31.34 -7.01
C LEU A 457 -20.91 -30.02 -6.25
N GLN A 458 -20.68 -28.90 -6.91
CA GLN A 458 -20.81 -27.56 -6.36
C GLN A 458 -21.56 -26.64 -7.34
N GLY A 459 -22.39 -25.72 -6.84
CA GLY A 459 -23.05 -24.69 -7.64
C GLY A 459 -22.12 -23.51 -7.94
N SER A 460 -21.23 -23.19 -7.00
CA SER A 460 -20.16 -22.21 -7.21
C SER A 460 -18.94 -22.49 -6.35
N ILE A 461 -17.79 -22.06 -6.84
CA ILE A 461 -16.50 -22.19 -6.13
C ILE A 461 -15.65 -20.94 -6.31
N GLU A 462 -14.78 -20.69 -5.32
CA GLU A 462 -13.62 -19.82 -5.46
C GLU A 462 -12.38 -20.68 -5.69
N VAL A 463 -11.56 -20.32 -6.68
CA VAL A 463 -10.30 -20.99 -7.00
C VAL A 463 -9.20 -19.96 -7.12
N GLY A 464 -8.07 -20.18 -6.45
CA GLY A 464 -6.91 -19.28 -6.55
C GLY A 464 -5.69 -19.85 -5.84
N LEU A 465 -4.61 -19.06 -5.82
CA LEU A 465 -3.36 -19.43 -5.18
C LEU A 465 -3.48 -19.39 -3.65
N PRO A 466 -2.93 -20.38 -2.93
CA PRO A 466 -2.96 -20.39 -1.48
C PRO A 466 -2.03 -19.34 -0.89
N TRP A 467 -2.42 -18.82 0.27
CA TRP A 467 -1.58 -18.01 1.15
C TRP A 467 -1.99 -18.24 2.60
N THR A 468 -1.09 -17.94 3.53
CA THR A 468 -1.29 -18.26 4.95
C THR A 468 -1.13 -17.00 5.80
N PRO A 469 -2.13 -16.62 6.62
CA PRO A 469 -1.93 -15.65 7.69
C PRO A 469 -1.04 -16.26 8.79
N LEU A 470 -0.14 -15.45 9.34
CA LEU A 470 0.73 -15.85 10.43
C LEU A 470 0.78 -14.75 11.49
N ILE A 471 0.53 -15.13 12.74
CA ILE A 471 0.65 -14.27 13.91
C ILE A 471 1.64 -14.96 14.86
N ARG A 472 2.81 -14.34 15.11
CA ARG A 472 3.78 -14.84 16.10
C ARG A 472 3.71 -13.97 17.34
N SER A 473 3.49 -14.62 18.50
CA SER A 473 3.50 -13.95 19.80
C SER A 473 4.89 -13.42 20.14
N LEU A 474 4.94 -12.34 20.93
CA LEU A 474 6.15 -11.97 21.65
C LEU A 474 6.43 -12.96 22.77
N PRO A 475 7.69 -13.11 23.21
CA PRO A 475 8.00 -13.84 24.44
C PRO A 475 7.24 -13.22 25.62
N PRO A 476 6.51 -14.02 26.41
CA PRO A 476 5.79 -13.49 27.55
C PRO A 476 6.77 -12.95 28.59
N THR A 477 6.49 -11.78 29.11
CA THR A 477 7.29 -11.13 30.14
C THR A 477 6.38 -10.41 31.12
N ASP A 478 6.78 -10.40 32.37
CA ASP A 478 6.17 -9.58 33.42
C ASP A 478 7.26 -8.75 34.09
N PRO A 479 7.35 -7.45 33.82
CA PRO A 479 8.36 -6.59 34.40
C PRO A 479 8.31 -6.56 35.95
N ARG A 480 7.14 -6.83 36.51
CA ARG A 480 6.96 -6.86 37.99
C ARG A 480 7.43 -8.16 38.62
N ALA A 481 7.40 -9.26 37.86
CA ALA A 481 7.80 -10.57 38.35
C ALA A 481 9.28 -10.91 38.09
N GLY A 482 10.06 -10.02 37.48
CA GLY A 482 11.49 -10.25 37.25
C GLY A 482 11.80 -11.41 36.28
N ILE A 483 10.89 -11.71 35.36
CA ILE A 483 10.96 -12.91 34.47
C ILE A 483 11.96 -12.72 33.31
N LEU A 484 12.52 -11.54 33.12
CA LEU A 484 13.40 -11.24 32.02
C LEU A 484 14.67 -12.12 32.03
N GLY A 485 14.86 -12.90 30.97
CA GLY A 485 16.02 -13.79 30.81
C GLY A 485 15.90 -15.15 31.54
N GLU A 486 14.87 -15.35 32.33
CA GLU A 486 14.58 -16.63 32.96
C GLU A 486 13.88 -17.62 32.00
N ARG A 487 13.91 -18.89 32.34
CA ARG A 487 13.18 -19.90 31.60
C ARG A 487 11.71 -19.90 31.97
N VAL A 488 10.85 -19.67 31.01
CA VAL A 488 9.40 -19.62 31.18
C VAL A 488 8.76 -20.80 30.49
N ARG A 489 7.82 -21.44 31.16
CA ARG A 489 6.97 -22.49 30.63
C ARG A 489 5.66 -21.89 30.15
N LEU A 490 5.33 -22.09 28.88
CA LEU A 490 3.98 -21.85 28.37
C LEU A 490 3.09 -23.00 28.84
N VAL A 491 1.98 -22.68 29.49
CA VAL A 491 1.02 -23.67 29.99
C VAL A 491 -0.21 -23.71 29.12
N ARG A 492 -0.79 -22.56 28.82
CA ARG A 492 -2.00 -22.42 28.04
C ARG A 492 -2.13 -21.03 27.45
N ALA A 493 -2.68 -20.94 26.23
CA ALA A 493 -3.20 -19.71 25.66
C ALA A 493 -4.71 -19.77 25.56
N ASN A 494 -5.40 -18.72 26.02
CA ASN A 494 -6.82 -18.53 25.79
C ASN A 494 -6.99 -17.48 24.72
N PHE A 495 -7.56 -17.83 23.58
CA PHE A 495 -7.81 -16.93 22.45
C PHE A 495 -9.24 -16.44 22.49
N ASN A 496 -9.44 -15.12 22.40
CA ASN A 496 -10.74 -14.51 22.22
C ASN A 496 -10.95 -14.26 20.73
N LEU A 497 -11.86 -15.00 20.13
CA LEU A 497 -12.09 -15.08 18.70
C LEU A 497 -13.45 -14.47 18.34
N LEU A 498 -13.55 -13.90 17.14
CA LEU A 498 -14.79 -13.39 16.57
C LEU A 498 -15.01 -14.03 15.19
N ASN A 499 -16.14 -14.72 15.02
CA ASN A 499 -16.53 -15.32 13.73
C ASN A 499 -15.39 -16.09 13.03
N SER A 500 -14.64 -16.89 13.79
CA SER A 500 -13.45 -17.58 13.31
C SER A 500 -13.70 -19.06 13.07
N ASN A 501 -12.93 -19.63 12.15
CA ASN A 501 -12.88 -21.07 11.87
C ASN A 501 -11.60 -21.69 12.47
N ASN A 502 -11.45 -23.02 12.29
CA ASN A 502 -10.31 -23.79 12.78
C ASN A 502 -8.97 -23.16 12.36
N PHE A 503 -7.97 -23.20 13.25
CA PHE A 503 -6.61 -22.69 13.02
C PHE A 503 -5.58 -23.63 13.65
N THR A 504 -4.32 -23.39 13.37
CA THR A 504 -3.20 -24.18 13.94
C THR A 504 -2.35 -23.28 14.82
N VAL A 505 -1.94 -23.81 15.97
CA VAL A 505 -0.96 -23.17 16.86
C VAL A 505 0.32 -24.00 16.84
N THR A 506 1.43 -23.38 16.45
CA THR A 506 2.73 -24.04 16.40
C THR A 506 3.63 -23.42 17.48
N THR A 507 4.17 -24.23 18.37
CA THR A 507 5.11 -23.76 19.41
C THR A 507 6.51 -23.57 18.84
N LYS A 508 7.38 -22.81 19.51
CA LYS A 508 8.80 -22.63 19.15
C LYS A 508 9.54 -23.96 18.88
N ARG A 509 9.10 -25.05 19.48
CA ARG A 509 9.69 -26.39 19.31
C ARG A 509 9.16 -27.15 18.09
N GLY A 510 8.24 -26.56 17.33
CA GLY A 510 7.63 -27.19 16.15
C GLY A 510 6.46 -28.12 16.48
N GLU A 511 5.95 -28.13 17.72
CA GLU A 511 4.73 -28.89 18.04
C GLU A 511 3.52 -28.15 17.47
N GLU A 512 2.79 -28.83 16.60
CA GLU A 512 1.57 -28.33 15.96
C GLU A 512 0.34 -28.78 16.73
N ILE A 513 -0.52 -27.85 17.07
CA ILE A 513 -1.79 -28.06 17.76
C ILE A 513 -2.90 -27.57 16.82
N LYS A 514 -3.61 -28.47 16.19
CA LYS A 514 -4.79 -28.15 15.38
C LYS A 514 -5.95 -27.83 16.30
N VAL A 515 -6.40 -26.59 16.27
CA VAL A 515 -7.47 -26.07 17.12
C VAL A 515 -8.80 -26.20 16.38
N SER A 516 -9.59 -27.19 16.75
CA SER A 516 -10.95 -27.31 16.25
C SER A 516 -11.89 -26.40 17.05
N LEU A 517 -12.67 -25.61 16.34
CA LEU A 517 -13.70 -24.74 16.91
C LEU A 517 -15.10 -25.33 16.78
N SER A 518 -15.28 -26.39 15.97
CA SER A 518 -16.54 -27.14 15.87
C SER A 518 -16.76 -28.00 17.12
N ARG A 519 -18.00 -28.16 17.51
CA ARG A 519 -18.38 -29.06 18.60
C ARG A 519 -18.52 -30.50 18.07
N PHE A 520 -18.33 -31.48 18.93
CA PHE A 520 -18.59 -32.88 18.58
C PHE A 520 -20.09 -33.04 18.31
N GLY A 521 -20.44 -33.53 17.12
CA GLY A 521 -21.82 -33.67 16.68
C GLY A 521 -22.38 -32.56 15.79
N ASP A 522 -21.72 -31.41 15.72
CA ASP A 522 -22.17 -30.26 14.88
C ASP A 522 -21.71 -30.39 13.42
N VAL A 523 -20.76 -31.27 13.11
CA VAL A 523 -20.16 -31.38 11.79
C VAL A 523 -20.86 -32.44 10.98
N THR A 524 -21.67 -32.01 10.03
CA THR A 524 -22.12 -32.83 8.91
C THR A 524 -21.20 -32.57 7.71
N LEU A 525 -20.87 -33.63 6.98
CA LEU A 525 -20.02 -33.54 5.79
C LEU A 525 -20.66 -32.61 4.75
N ASN A 526 -19.85 -31.73 4.13
CA ASN A 526 -20.30 -30.80 3.10
C ASN A 526 -21.32 -29.73 3.58
N GLN A 527 -21.25 -29.29 4.82
CA GLN A 527 -22.02 -28.15 5.32
C GLN A 527 -21.16 -26.98 5.67
N VAL A 528 -21.78 -25.80 5.70
CA VAL A 528 -21.14 -24.52 6.11
C VAL A 528 -20.48 -24.69 7.48
N PRO A 529 -19.16 -24.46 7.63
CA PRO A 529 -18.52 -24.49 8.93
C PRO A 529 -19.10 -23.39 9.83
N GLU A 530 -19.65 -23.77 10.98
CA GLU A 530 -20.05 -22.79 11.98
C GLU A 530 -18.86 -21.91 12.39
N LYS A 531 -19.08 -20.60 12.41
CA LYS A 531 -18.09 -19.63 12.88
C LYS A 531 -18.17 -19.51 14.39
N PHE A 532 -17.04 -19.66 15.05
CA PHE A 532 -16.94 -19.57 16.50
C PHE A 532 -16.71 -18.13 16.95
N THR A 533 -17.43 -17.72 17.99
CA THR A 533 -17.19 -16.46 18.72
C THR A 533 -17.07 -16.78 20.20
N GLY A 534 -16.00 -16.31 20.85
CA GLY A 534 -15.76 -16.50 22.27
C GLY A 534 -14.33 -16.93 22.63
N TRP A 535 -14.16 -17.37 23.85
CA TRP A 535 -12.86 -17.80 24.37
C TRP A 535 -12.59 -19.27 24.08
N LYS A 536 -11.43 -19.57 23.50
CA LYS A 536 -10.93 -20.91 23.24
C LYS A 536 -9.62 -21.15 23.96
N PRO A 537 -9.60 -22.04 24.98
CA PRO A 537 -8.38 -22.45 25.65
C PRO A 537 -7.62 -23.47 24.78
N VAL A 538 -6.30 -23.26 24.63
CA VAL A 538 -5.39 -24.15 23.93
C VAL A 538 -4.21 -24.46 24.85
N PRO A 539 -4.02 -25.73 25.26
CA PRO A 539 -2.87 -26.10 26.06
C PRO A 539 -1.59 -25.97 25.23
N LEU A 540 -0.59 -25.29 25.78
CA LEU A 540 0.71 -25.10 25.14
C LEU A 540 1.77 -25.92 25.88
N ARG A 541 2.80 -26.31 25.14
CA ARG A 541 3.99 -26.96 25.69
C ARG A 541 5.23 -26.19 25.26
N GLY A 542 6.10 -25.91 26.16
CA GLY A 542 7.35 -25.22 25.87
C GLY A 542 7.98 -24.70 27.13
N PHE A 543 9.29 -24.83 27.24
CA PHE A 543 10.09 -24.30 28.33
C PHE A 543 11.37 -23.72 27.71
N ASP A 544 11.43 -22.40 27.62
CA ASP A 544 12.50 -21.69 26.94
C ASP A 544 12.74 -20.33 27.62
N ARG A 545 13.86 -19.66 27.34
CA ARG A 545 14.11 -18.29 27.78
C ARG A 545 13.31 -17.25 26.98
N GLN A 546 13.00 -17.58 25.73
CA GLN A 546 12.19 -16.76 24.83
C GLN A 546 11.16 -17.66 24.14
N PRO A 547 10.19 -18.20 24.89
CA PRO A 547 9.16 -19.03 24.29
C PRO A 547 8.20 -18.15 23.49
N TYR A 548 7.76 -18.65 22.33
CA TYR A 548 6.72 -18.07 21.52
C TYR A 548 5.86 -19.16 20.88
N PHE A 549 4.76 -18.79 20.33
CA PHE A 549 3.94 -19.62 19.45
C PHE A 549 3.51 -18.83 18.22
N GLU A 550 3.16 -19.54 17.19
CA GLU A 550 2.62 -19.01 15.94
C GLU A 550 1.18 -19.51 15.76
N ILE A 551 0.32 -18.60 15.32
CA ILE A 551 -1.03 -18.92 14.87
C ILE A 551 -1.01 -18.86 13.35
N THR A 552 -1.46 -19.93 12.69
CA THR A 552 -1.55 -20.02 11.23
C THR A 552 -2.90 -20.56 10.81
N GLN A 553 -3.38 -20.13 9.64
CA GLN A 553 -4.61 -20.63 9.03
C GLN A 553 -4.37 -20.87 7.54
N PRO A 554 -3.92 -22.09 7.15
CA PRO A 554 -3.60 -22.39 5.75
C PRO A 554 -4.84 -22.54 4.86
N ASN A 555 -6.00 -22.80 5.45
CA ASN A 555 -7.24 -22.95 4.70
C ASN A 555 -7.87 -21.58 4.37
N PRO A 556 -8.62 -21.44 3.25
CA PRO A 556 -9.29 -20.20 2.87
C PRO A 556 -10.57 -19.97 3.70
N VAL A 557 -10.41 -19.76 5.02
CA VAL A 557 -11.51 -19.55 5.97
C VAL A 557 -11.18 -18.38 6.91
N ASP A 558 -12.16 -17.92 7.69
CA ASP A 558 -12.05 -16.73 8.53
C ASP A 558 -11.17 -16.95 9.77
N LEU A 559 -10.40 -15.92 10.11
CA LEU A 559 -9.65 -15.80 11.36
C LEU A 559 -9.69 -14.34 11.83
N ASP A 560 -10.30 -14.12 12.99
CA ASP A 560 -10.38 -12.81 13.66
C ASP A 560 -10.05 -13.00 15.14
N LEU A 561 -8.86 -12.54 15.56
CA LEU A 561 -8.34 -12.62 16.92
C LEU A 561 -8.48 -11.27 17.60
N LEU A 562 -9.35 -11.18 18.61
CA LEU A 562 -9.59 -9.94 19.35
C LEU A 562 -8.54 -9.70 20.43
N SER A 563 -8.25 -10.72 21.22
CA SER A 563 -7.33 -10.65 22.36
C SER A 563 -6.88 -12.04 22.77
N MET A 564 -5.88 -12.13 23.64
CA MET A 564 -5.44 -13.41 24.20
C MET A 564 -4.99 -13.27 25.65
N THR A 565 -5.06 -14.37 26.39
CA THR A 565 -4.50 -14.48 27.75
C THR A 565 -3.56 -15.67 27.79
N LEU A 566 -2.34 -15.45 28.25
CA LEU A 566 -1.32 -16.49 28.40
C LEU A 566 -1.21 -16.92 29.85
N GLU A 567 -1.25 -18.22 30.11
CA GLU A 567 -0.90 -18.80 31.39
C GLU A 567 0.54 -19.30 31.30
N VAL A 568 1.41 -18.72 32.11
CA VAL A 568 2.83 -19.06 32.16
C VAL A 568 3.25 -19.50 33.58
N SER A 569 4.33 -20.27 33.63
CA SER A 569 4.93 -20.70 34.91
C SER A 569 6.45 -20.53 34.81
N VAL A 570 7.03 -19.90 35.80
CA VAL A 570 8.49 -19.71 35.98
C VAL A 570 9.06 -20.80 36.87
#